data_3e01586ac0a2f778b109c4130595c1b0
#
_entry.id   3e01586ac0a2f778b109c4130595c1b0
#
_cell.length_a   1.000
_cell.length_b   1.000
_cell.length_c   1.000
_cell.angle_alpha   90.00
_cell.angle_beta   90.00
_cell.angle_gamma   90.00
#
_symmetry.space_group_name_H-M   'P 1'
#
loop_
_entity.id
_entity.type
_entity.pdbx_description
1 polymer ?
#
loop_
_entity_poly.entity_id
_entity_poly.type
_entity_poly.pdbx_seq_one_letter_code
_entity_poly.pdbx_strand_id
1 'polypeptide(L)'
;MADDLLRQMEQAMPLAVTPLRLNGADGGASRFGLIMVDIVNGFATVGAGNLAPPVPNAQVSHMVDEAVRLSRTFADQGWPMLAFMDSHEPGKPEPPYPPHCEIGTGEEDLVPELAWLESEAAATLVRKDCINGFVGAIRPNGSNALVDWLNDEMITDVLVVGICTDICVMDMVLTLLSG
;
A
#
# COMPACT_ATOMS: atom_id res chain seq x y z
N MET A 1 -16.28 -25.94 7.96
CA MET A 1 -17.16 -24.75 7.92
C MET A 1 -16.39 -23.50 7.47
N ALA A 2 -15.31 -23.05 8.16
CA ALA A 2 -14.56 -21.87 7.70
C ALA A 2 -13.90 -22.07 6.34
N ASP A 3 -13.23 -23.19 6.11
CA ASP A 3 -12.59 -23.51 4.81
C ASP A 3 -13.61 -23.69 3.66
N ASP A 4 -14.83 -24.10 3.98
CA ASP A 4 -15.89 -24.27 2.98
C ASP A 4 -16.49 -22.91 2.58
N LEU A 5 -16.63 -21.99 3.54
CA LEU A 5 -17.05 -20.64 3.29
C LEU A 5 -16.01 -19.86 2.47
N LEU A 6 -14.72 -20.00 2.79
CA LEU A 6 -13.64 -19.38 2.04
C LEU A 6 -13.62 -19.88 0.58
N ARG A 7 -13.77 -21.19 0.34
CA ARG A 7 -13.86 -21.73 -1.01
C ARG A 7 -15.09 -21.24 -1.77
N GLN A 8 -16.23 -21.08 -1.08
CA GLN A 8 -17.44 -20.53 -1.70
C GLN A 8 -17.26 -19.05 -2.05
N MET A 9 -16.58 -18.27 -1.21
CA MET A 9 -16.24 -16.89 -1.49
C MET A 9 -15.27 -16.77 -2.67
N GLU A 10 -14.22 -17.57 -2.72
CA GLU A 10 -13.29 -17.64 -3.85
C GLU A 10 -13.99 -18.00 -5.18
N GLN A 11 -14.97 -18.91 -5.15
CA GLN A 11 -15.76 -19.26 -6.33
C GLN A 11 -16.77 -18.17 -6.74
N ALA A 12 -17.25 -17.37 -5.79
CA ALA A 12 -18.20 -16.30 -6.04
C ALA A 12 -17.52 -14.97 -6.45
N MET A 13 -16.25 -14.79 -6.13
CA MET A 13 -15.49 -13.62 -6.53
C MET A 13 -15.01 -13.76 -7.98
N PRO A 14 -15.21 -12.75 -8.83
CA PRO A 14 -14.66 -12.74 -10.18
C PRO A 14 -13.16 -12.42 -10.13
N LEU A 15 -12.38 -13.32 -9.51
CA LEU A 15 -10.92 -13.19 -9.56
C LEU A 15 -10.48 -13.44 -11.00
N ALA A 16 -9.84 -12.44 -11.59
CA ALA A 16 -9.24 -12.59 -12.90
C ALA A 16 -8.08 -13.60 -12.80
N VAL A 17 -8.30 -14.81 -13.31
CA VAL A 17 -7.26 -15.84 -13.43
C VAL A 17 -6.31 -15.60 -14.60
N THR A 18 -6.58 -14.59 -15.42
CA THR A 18 -5.72 -14.20 -16.54
C THR A 18 -4.58 -13.34 -16.00
N PRO A 19 -3.32 -13.70 -16.26
CA PRO A 19 -2.18 -12.88 -15.83
C PRO A 19 -2.29 -11.46 -16.38
N LEU A 20 -2.17 -10.47 -15.50
CA LEU A 20 -2.08 -9.07 -15.89
C LEU A 20 -0.77 -8.85 -16.65
N ARG A 21 -0.85 -8.31 -17.87
CA ARG A 21 0.33 -7.97 -18.68
C ARG A 21 0.53 -6.46 -18.60
N LEU A 22 1.63 -6.05 -17.98
CA LEU A 22 1.99 -4.63 -17.78
C LEU A 22 2.71 -4.00 -18.99
N ASN A 23 2.85 -4.72 -20.09
CA ASN A 23 3.66 -4.30 -21.23
C ASN A 23 2.85 -3.74 -22.42
N GLY A 24 1.70 -3.11 -22.15
CA GLY A 24 0.94 -2.38 -23.17
C GLY A 24 0.51 -3.22 -24.39
N ALA A 25 0.19 -4.51 -24.18
CA ALA A 25 -0.16 -5.44 -25.26
C ALA A 25 -1.36 -4.99 -26.12
N ASP A 26 -2.10 -3.98 -25.70
CA ASP A 26 -3.32 -3.49 -26.35
C ASP A 26 -3.07 -2.25 -27.23
N GLY A 27 -1.79 -1.91 -27.52
CA GLY A 27 -1.44 -0.79 -28.43
C GLY A 27 -1.73 0.59 -27.86
N GLY A 28 -2.15 0.70 -26.62
CA GLY A 28 -2.34 1.94 -25.87
C GLY A 28 -1.07 2.36 -25.13
N ALA A 29 -0.89 3.65 -24.96
CA ALA A 29 0.22 4.21 -24.19
C ALA A 29 -0.07 4.15 -22.68
N SER A 30 -0.45 2.96 -22.14
CA SER A 30 -0.66 2.77 -20.71
C SER A 30 0.62 3.05 -19.94
N ARG A 31 0.53 3.91 -18.93
CA ARG A 31 1.61 4.25 -18.02
C ARG A 31 1.23 3.78 -16.62
N PHE A 32 1.91 2.73 -16.17
CA PHE A 32 1.61 2.08 -14.92
C PHE A 32 2.30 2.76 -13.74
N GLY A 33 1.57 2.88 -12.61
CA GLY A 33 2.12 3.24 -11.32
C GLY A 33 1.83 2.14 -10.29
N LEU A 34 2.74 1.91 -9.35
CA LEU A 34 2.54 1.01 -8.22
C LEU A 34 2.27 1.83 -6.95
N ILE A 35 1.15 1.61 -6.32
CA ILE A 35 0.83 2.18 -5.01
C ILE A 35 0.93 1.08 -3.95
N MET A 36 1.79 1.28 -2.97
CA MET A 36 1.93 0.42 -1.80
C MET A 36 1.32 1.12 -0.60
N VAL A 37 0.44 0.44 0.12
CA VAL A 37 -0.31 1.02 1.25
C VAL A 37 0.12 0.34 2.53
N ASP A 38 0.75 1.11 3.41
CA ASP A 38 1.04 0.78 4.80
C ASP A 38 1.81 -0.52 5.04
N ILE A 39 2.73 -0.88 4.14
CA ILE A 39 3.63 -2.03 4.34
C ILE A 39 4.76 -1.61 5.28
N VAL A 40 4.38 -1.27 6.51
CA VAL A 40 5.27 -0.79 7.58
C VAL A 40 5.41 -1.83 8.69
N ASN A 41 6.41 -1.66 9.54
CA ASN A 41 6.70 -2.59 10.62
C ASN A 41 5.49 -2.80 11.54
N GLY A 42 4.79 -1.73 11.91
CA GLY A 42 3.65 -1.75 12.83
C GLY A 42 2.46 -2.60 12.37
N PHE A 43 2.41 -2.96 11.07
CA PHE A 43 1.37 -3.82 10.51
C PHE A 43 1.89 -5.15 9.95
N ALA A 44 3.14 -5.23 9.52
CA ALA A 44 3.62 -6.40 8.79
C ALA A 44 4.79 -7.14 9.45
N THR A 45 5.54 -6.52 10.37
CA THR A 45 6.63 -7.17 11.09
C THR A 45 6.14 -7.83 12.38
N VAL A 46 6.40 -9.12 12.54
CA VAL A 46 5.95 -9.91 13.70
C VAL A 46 6.39 -9.25 15.01
N GLY A 47 5.43 -8.92 15.85
CA GLY A 47 5.66 -8.37 17.18
C GLY A 47 6.16 -6.93 17.23
N ALA A 48 6.17 -6.22 16.11
CA ALA A 48 6.71 -4.86 16.05
C ALA A 48 5.79 -3.80 16.68
N GLY A 49 4.49 -4.08 16.81
CA GLY A 49 3.53 -3.13 17.37
C GLY A 49 2.19 -3.77 17.73
N ASN A 50 1.26 -2.93 18.18
CA ASN A 50 -0.05 -3.38 18.68
C ASN A 50 -0.94 -3.97 17.58
N LEU A 51 -0.75 -3.59 16.32
CA LEU A 51 -1.52 -4.08 15.18
C LEU A 51 -0.72 -5.03 14.28
N ALA A 52 0.57 -5.21 14.56
CA ALA A 52 1.40 -6.20 13.89
C ALA A 52 0.99 -7.64 14.27
N PRO A 53 1.22 -8.63 13.39
CA PRO A 53 0.97 -10.02 13.73
C PRO A 53 1.76 -10.42 14.99
N PRO A 54 1.12 -10.99 16.03
CA PRO A 54 1.84 -11.42 17.24
C PRO A 54 2.68 -12.67 17.03
N VAL A 55 2.41 -13.41 15.97
CA VAL A 55 3.14 -14.63 15.54
C VAL A 55 3.25 -14.62 14.00
N PRO A 56 4.16 -15.41 13.41
CA PRO A 56 4.30 -15.50 11.95
C PRO A 56 2.95 -15.77 11.27
N ASN A 57 2.63 -14.94 10.27
CA ASN A 57 1.40 -14.99 9.50
C ASN A 57 1.74 -15.15 8.02
N ALA A 58 1.38 -16.31 7.44
CA ALA A 58 1.73 -16.65 6.06
C ALA A 58 1.10 -15.69 5.02
N GLN A 59 -0.09 -15.15 5.27
CA GLN A 59 -0.73 -14.20 4.37
C GLN A 59 0.03 -12.87 4.34
N VAL A 60 0.43 -12.36 5.53
CA VAL A 60 1.21 -11.13 5.63
C VAL A 60 2.58 -11.32 4.99
N SER A 61 3.29 -12.42 5.29
CA SER A 61 4.59 -12.70 4.68
C SER A 61 4.50 -12.79 3.15
N HIS A 62 3.48 -13.48 2.62
CA HIS A 62 3.27 -13.59 1.19
C HIS A 62 2.95 -12.22 0.55
N MET A 63 2.15 -11.39 1.22
CA MET A 63 1.87 -10.02 0.77
C MET A 63 3.16 -9.19 0.68
N VAL A 64 4.03 -9.26 1.69
CA VAL A 64 5.33 -8.57 1.67
C VAL A 64 6.21 -9.09 0.53
N ASP A 65 6.33 -10.41 0.37
CA ASP A 65 7.13 -11.03 -0.71
C ASP A 65 6.66 -10.55 -2.09
N GLU A 66 5.35 -10.54 -2.33
CA GLU A 66 4.78 -10.09 -3.61
C GLU A 66 4.93 -8.58 -3.82
N ALA A 67 4.80 -7.77 -2.77
CA ALA A 67 5.05 -6.33 -2.85
C ALA A 67 6.53 -6.03 -3.19
N VAL A 68 7.46 -6.77 -2.59
CA VAL A 68 8.90 -6.70 -2.93
C VAL A 68 9.14 -7.09 -4.39
N ARG A 69 8.57 -8.21 -4.83
CA ARG A 69 8.72 -8.67 -6.22
C ARG A 69 8.18 -7.64 -7.22
N LEU A 70 7.02 -7.06 -6.95
CA LEU A 70 6.41 -6.04 -7.80
C LEU A 70 7.25 -4.77 -7.82
N SER A 71 7.62 -4.25 -6.64
CA SER A 71 8.39 -3.01 -6.54
C SER A 71 9.76 -3.12 -7.20
N ARG A 72 10.45 -4.27 -7.09
CA ARG A 72 11.69 -4.51 -7.84
C ARG A 72 11.46 -4.51 -9.35
N THR A 73 10.37 -5.15 -9.81
CA THR A 73 10.02 -5.12 -11.24
C THR A 73 9.76 -3.71 -11.73
N PHE A 74 9.09 -2.86 -10.94
CA PHE A 74 8.84 -1.46 -11.30
C PHE A 74 10.15 -0.65 -11.33
N ALA A 75 11.01 -0.81 -10.35
CA ALA A 75 12.32 -0.16 -10.30
C ALA A 75 13.19 -0.53 -11.49
N ASP A 76 13.27 -1.82 -11.86
CA ASP A 76 14.05 -2.31 -13.01
C ASP A 76 13.56 -1.72 -14.34
N GLN A 77 12.30 -1.32 -14.43
CA GLN A 77 11.71 -0.68 -15.60
C GLN A 77 11.75 0.86 -15.51
N GLY A 78 12.19 1.42 -14.39
CA GLY A 78 12.11 2.86 -14.14
C GLY A 78 10.66 3.37 -14.05
N TRP A 79 9.72 2.52 -13.63
CA TRP A 79 8.31 2.88 -13.47
C TRP A 79 8.05 3.49 -12.10
N PRO A 80 7.14 4.50 -12.02
CA PRO A 80 6.90 5.21 -10.79
C PRO A 80 6.21 4.36 -9.73
N MET A 81 6.63 4.57 -8.47
CA MET A 81 6.07 3.93 -7.28
C MET A 81 5.73 4.99 -6.24
N LEU A 82 4.64 4.76 -5.48
CA LEU A 82 4.28 5.56 -4.32
C LEU A 82 3.99 4.63 -3.15
N ALA A 83 4.62 4.88 -2.01
CA ALA A 83 4.35 4.15 -0.78
C ALA A 83 3.74 5.08 0.28
N PHE A 84 2.51 4.75 0.69
CA PHE A 84 1.92 5.30 1.90
C PHE A 84 2.50 4.61 3.13
N MET A 85 2.79 5.42 4.15
CA MET A 85 3.35 4.95 5.41
C MET A 85 2.52 5.53 6.56
N ASP A 86 1.84 4.67 7.28
CA ASP A 86 1.09 5.09 8.46
C ASP A 86 2.04 5.63 9.53
N SER A 87 1.78 6.83 10.04
CA SER A 87 2.72 7.57 10.90
C SER A 87 1.96 8.52 11.80
N HIS A 88 1.78 8.14 13.07
CA HIS A 88 1.02 8.92 14.04
C HIS A 88 1.92 9.72 14.97
N GLU A 89 1.47 10.93 15.32
CA GLU A 89 2.08 11.69 16.40
C GLU A 89 1.91 10.93 17.72
N PRO A 90 2.98 10.77 18.54
CA PRO A 90 2.89 10.06 19.81
C PRO A 90 1.78 10.59 20.72
N GLY A 91 0.93 9.70 21.20
CA GLY A 91 -0.20 10.04 22.07
C GLY A 91 -1.41 10.64 21.37
N LYS A 92 -1.43 10.73 20.04
CA LYS A 92 -2.62 11.09 19.25
C LYS A 92 -3.45 9.84 18.98
N PRO A 93 -4.65 9.68 19.57
CA PRO A 93 -5.44 8.48 19.37
C PRO A 93 -6.13 8.45 18.01
N GLU A 94 -6.23 7.26 17.41
CA GLU A 94 -7.07 6.97 16.25
C GLU A 94 -8.11 5.90 16.59
N PRO A 95 -9.22 6.25 17.28
CA PRO A 95 -10.23 5.26 17.64
C PRO A 95 -10.87 4.60 16.40
N PRO A 96 -11.17 3.28 16.44
CA PRO A 96 -11.14 2.42 17.62
C PRO A 96 -9.80 1.69 17.87
N TYR A 97 -8.75 2.05 17.15
CA TYR A 97 -7.47 1.34 17.21
C TYR A 97 -6.63 1.72 18.44
N PRO A 98 -5.83 0.79 18.96
CA PRO A 98 -4.80 1.13 19.96
C PRO A 98 -3.72 2.01 19.33
N PRO A 99 -2.85 2.68 20.13
CA PRO A 99 -1.66 3.35 19.60
C PRO A 99 -0.85 2.42 18.69
N HIS A 100 -0.48 2.90 17.51
CA HIS A 100 0.25 2.14 16.51
C HIS A 100 1.02 3.10 15.58
N CYS A 101 2.04 2.60 14.93
CA CYS A 101 2.86 3.34 13.97
C CYS A 101 3.25 4.74 14.47
N GLU A 102 3.51 4.89 15.79
CA GLU A 102 3.88 6.17 16.36
C GLU A 102 5.30 6.57 15.91
N ILE A 103 5.47 7.84 15.53
CA ILE A 103 6.75 8.39 15.05
C ILE A 103 7.84 8.20 16.10
N GLY A 104 8.96 7.63 15.67
CA GLY A 104 10.14 7.37 16.51
C GLY A 104 10.14 6.03 17.21
N THR A 105 9.15 5.17 16.98
CA THR A 105 9.12 3.79 17.50
C THR A 105 9.75 2.78 16.54
N GLY A 106 9.84 3.14 15.25
CA GLY A 106 10.22 2.25 14.16
C GLY A 106 9.03 1.43 13.61
N GLU A 107 7.85 1.52 14.22
CA GLU A 107 6.63 0.91 13.68
C GLU A 107 6.19 1.58 12.38
N GLU A 108 6.42 2.89 12.27
CA GLU A 108 6.08 3.74 11.12
C GLU A 108 7.04 3.59 9.93
N ASP A 109 8.12 2.84 10.08
CA ASP A 109 9.09 2.63 9.02
C ASP A 109 8.68 1.45 8.13
N LEU A 110 9.08 1.51 6.85
CA LEU A 110 8.88 0.40 5.92
C LEU A 110 9.46 -0.90 6.50
N VAL A 111 8.83 -2.03 6.18
CA VAL A 111 9.44 -3.33 6.51
C VAL A 111 10.86 -3.42 5.92
N PRO A 112 11.79 -4.15 6.56
CA PRO A 112 13.19 -4.21 6.12
C PRO A 112 13.37 -4.57 4.65
N GLU A 113 12.50 -5.41 4.10
CA GLU A 113 12.51 -5.87 2.72
C GLU A 113 12.19 -4.75 1.71
N LEU A 114 11.53 -3.68 2.15
CA LEU A 114 11.17 -2.50 1.35
C LEU A 114 11.94 -1.23 1.72
N ALA A 115 12.79 -1.25 2.75
CA ALA A 115 13.56 -0.08 3.20
C ALA A 115 14.41 0.56 2.08
N TRP A 116 14.79 -0.21 1.07
CA TRP A 116 15.54 0.30 -0.09
C TRP A 116 14.78 1.36 -0.90
N LEU A 117 13.44 1.40 -0.81
CA LEU A 117 12.62 2.43 -1.46
C LEU A 117 12.94 3.84 -0.98
N GLU A 118 13.48 4.00 0.22
CA GLU A 118 13.90 5.31 0.75
C GLU A 118 15.01 5.98 -0.08
N SER A 119 15.78 5.19 -0.82
CA SER A 119 16.85 5.67 -1.69
C SER A 119 16.57 5.46 -3.19
N GLU A 120 15.40 4.92 -3.53
CA GLU A 120 15.02 4.64 -4.91
C GLU A 120 14.43 5.88 -5.57
N ALA A 121 15.04 6.31 -6.67
CA ALA A 121 14.63 7.53 -7.38
C ALA A 121 13.21 7.47 -7.97
N ALA A 122 12.74 6.26 -8.32
CA ALA A 122 11.40 6.04 -8.84
C ALA A 122 10.32 5.92 -7.74
N ALA A 123 10.71 6.00 -6.46
CA ALA A 123 9.80 5.85 -5.34
C ALA A 123 9.50 7.20 -4.65
N THR A 124 8.23 7.46 -4.43
CA THR A 124 7.72 8.58 -3.64
C THR A 124 7.16 8.03 -2.33
N LEU A 125 7.64 8.52 -1.19
CA LEU A 125 7.15 8.12 0.12
C LEU A 125 6.22 9.19 0.68
N VAL A 126 5.04 8.78 1.15
CA VAL A 126 4.01 9.67 1.72
C VAL A 126 3.62 9.16 3.10
N ARG A 127 3.99 9.90 4.14
CA ARG A 127 3.52 9.61 5.50
C ARG A 127 2.11 10.15 5.68
N LYS A 128 1.25 9.39 6.34
CA LYS A 128 -0.14 9.75 6.66
C LYS A 128 -0.46 9.43 8.12
N ASP A 129 -1.37 10.19 8.71
CA ASP A 129 -1.81 10.01 10.11
C ASP A 129 -3.31 9.67 10.21
N CYS A 130 -3.83 8.99 9.19
CA CYS A 130 -5.22 8.56 9.12
C CYS A 130 -5.36 7.33 8.19
N ILE A 131 -6.46 6.59 8.33
CA ILE A 131 -6.76 5.38 7.56
C ILE A 131 -6.65 5.62 6.05
N ASN A 132 -7.26 6.71 5.57
CA ASN A 132 -7.41 6.99 4.15
C ASN A 132 -6.16 7.63 3.55
N GLY A 133 -5.43 6.91 2.70
CA GLY A 133 -4.23 7.42 2.03
C GLY A 133 -4.49 8.63 1.14
N PHE A 134 -5.66 8.73 0.48
CA PHE A 134 -6.01 9.90 -0.33
C PHE A 134 -6.18 11.15 0.54
N VAL A 135 -6.85 11.02 1.68
CA VAL A 135 -7.03 12.12 2.64
C VAL A 135 -5.70 12.48 3.29
N GLY A 136 -4.92 11.49 3.72
CA GLY A 136 -3.60 11.68 4.31
C GLY A 136 -2.56 12.29 3.37
N ALA A 137 -2.80 12.22 2.05
CA ALA A 137 -1.96 12.86 1.04
C ALA A 137 -2.22 14.37 0.86
N ILE A 138 -3.24 14.93 1.53
CA ILE A 138 -3.56 16.36 1.44
C ILE A 138 -2.50 17.16 2.20
N ARG A 139 -1.83 18.06 1.49
CA ARG A 139 -0.81 18.95 2.06
C ARG A 139 -1.42 20.22 2.66
N PRO A 140 -0.70 20.94 3.52
CA PRO A 140 -1.19 22.18 4.13
C PRO A 140 -1.62 23.28 3.12
N ASN A 141 -1.09 23.26 1.91
CA ASN A 141 -1.47 24.18 0.83
C ASN A 141 -2.73 23.76 0.06
N GLY A 142 -3.35 22.63 0.44
CA GLY A 142 -4.55 22.07 -0.20
C GLY A 142 -4.29 21.18 -1.42
N SER A 143 -3.04 21.05 -1.91
CA SER A 143 -2.72 20.06 -2.95
C SER A 143 -2.72 18.65 -2.37
N ASN A 144 -2.81 17.64 -3.24
CA ASN A 144 -2.80 16.24 -2.84
C ASN A 144 -1.59 15.52 -3.46
N ALA A 145 -0.72 14.95 -2.61
CA ALA A 145 0.51 14.31 -3.05
C ALA A 145 0.28 13.15 -4.02
N LEU A 146 -0.80 12.37 -3.84
CA LEU A 146 -1.15 11.28 -4.74
C LEU A 146 -1.61 11.81 -6.10
N VAL A 147 -2.45 12.84 -6.12
CA VAL A 147 -2.95 13.44 -7.36
C VAL A 147 -1.81 14.10 -8.14
N ASP A 148 -0.94 14.84 -7.45
CA ASP A 148 0.24 15.45 -8.07
C ASP A 148 1.13 14.37 -8.69
N TRP A 149 1.43 13.28 -7.94
CA TRP A 149 2.24 12.16 -8.43
C TRP A 149 1.61 11.48 -9.66
N LEU A 150 0.29 11.23 -9.66
CA LEU A 150 -0.42 10.67 -10.82
C LEU A 150 -0.27 11.54 -12.07
N ASN A 151 -0.39 12.86 -11.89
CA ASN A 151 -0.31 13.83 -12.99
C ASN A 151 1.14 14.02 -13.49
N ASP A 152 2.10 14.22 -12.58
CA ASP A 152 3.50 14.46 -12.89
C ASP A 152 4.12 13.27 -13.62
N GLU A 153 3.76 12.06 -13.19
CA GLU A 153 4.19 10.81 -13.81
C GLU A 153 3.31 10.38 -14.99
N MET A 154 2.24 11.12 -15.29
CA MET A 154 1.27 10.82 -16.37
C MET A 154 0.70 9.40 -16.28
N ILE A 155 0.39 8.94 -15.08
CA ILE A 155 -0.08 7.57 -14.81
C ILE A 155 -1.52 7.43 -15.29
N THR A 156 -1.79 6.37 -16.04
CA THR A 156 -3.12 6.03 -16.55
C THR A 156 -3.72 4.82 -15.83
N ASP A 157 -2.87 3.96 -15.32
CA ASP A 157 -3.25 2.70 -14.68
C ASP A 157 -2.45 2.50 -13.40
N VAL A 158 -3.11 2.13 -12.32
CA VAL A 158 -2.45 1.87 -11.03
C VAL A 158 -2.64 0.42 -10.59
N LEU A 159 -1.56 -0.18 -10.09
CA LEU A 159 -1.63 -1.37 -9.26
C LEU A 159 -1.58 -0.92 -7.81
N VAL A 160 -2.49 -1.44 -6.99
CA VAL A 160 -2.53 -1.13 -5.56
C VAL A 160 -2.33 -2.41 -4.76
N VAL A 161 -1.36 -2.40 -3.86
CA VAL A 161 -1.05 -3.51 -2.95
C VAL A 161 -0.87 -2.97 -1.53
N GLY A 162 -1.01 -3.81 -0.52
CA GLY A 162 -0.75 -3.39 0.87
C GLY A 162 -1.67 -4.00 1.90
N ILE A 163 -1.72 -3.38 3.06
CA ILE A 163 -2.41 -3.86 4.26
C ILE A 163 -3.15 -2.72 4.99
N CYS A 164 -4.40 -2.93 5.54
CA CYS A 164 -5.25 -4.09 5.27
C CYS A 164 -6.08 -3.85 4.02
N THR A 165 -6.32 -4.90 3.25
CA THR A 165 -7.05 -4.79 1.97
C THR A 165 -8.45 -4.20 2.13
N ASP A 166 -9.15 -4.55 3.21
CA ASP A 166 -10.53 -4.17 3.54
C ASP A 166 -10.64 -2.87 4.37
N ILE A 167 -9.53 -2.24 4.69
CA ILE A 167 -9.47 -0.99 5.47
C ILE A 167 -8.73 0.08 4.66
N CYS A 168 -7.44 0.27 4.88
CA CYS A 168 -6.66 1.37 4.28
C CYS A 168 -6.62 1.31 2.76
N VAL A 169 -6.44 0.10 2.19
CA VAL A 169 -6.37 -0.08 0.73
C VAL A 169 -7.73 0.24 0.10
N MET A 170 -8.80 -0.38 0.61
CA MET A 170 -10.15 -0.19 0.07
C MET A 170 -10.61 1.27 0.19
N ASP A 171 -10.41 1.89 1.36
CA ASP A 171 -10.85 3.27 1.61
C ASP A 171 -10.14 4.27 0.70
N MET A 172 -8.83 4.13 0.54
CA MET A 172 -8.04 4.96 -0.38
C MET A 172 -8.49 4.78 -1.83
N VAL A 173 -8.67 3.52 -2.30
CA VAL A 173 -9.07 3.23 -3.69
C VAL A 173 -10.47 3.77 -3.98
N LEU A 174 -11.44 3.55 -3.08
CA LEU A 174 -12.80 4.06 -3.27
C LEU A 174 -12.82 5.60 -3.32
N THR A 175 -12.04 6.26 -2.49
CA THR A 175 -11.93 7.73 -2.52
C THR A 175 -11.30 8.22 -3.81
N LEU A 176 -10.20 7.60 -4.25
CA LEU A 176 -9.53 7.93 -5.52
C LEU A 176 -10.47 7.79 -6.73
N LEU A 177 -11.32 6.76 -6.74
CA LEU A 177 -12.29 6.53 -7.84
C LEU A 177 -13.51 7.44 -7.79
N SER A 178 -13.75 8.12 -6.67
CA SER A 178 -14.92 9.00 -6.47
C SER A 178 -14.63 10.47 -6.76
N GLY A 179 -13.37 10.87 -6.84
CA GLY A 179 -12.90 12.24 -7.08
C GLY A 179 -12.54 12.46 -8.51
#